data_b35751f3c4160af16cea1c80a469b26c
#
_entry.id   b35751f3c4160af16cea1c80a469b26c
#
_cell.length_a   1.000
_cell.length_b   1.000
_cell.length_c   1.000
_cell.angle_alpha   90.00
_cell.angle_beta   90.00
_cell.angle_gamma   90.00
#
_symmetry.space_group_name_H-M   'P 1'
#
loop_
_entity.id
_entity.type
_entity.pdbx_description
1 polymer ?
#
loop_
_entity_poly.entity_id
_entity_poly.type
_entity_poly.pdbx_seq_one_letter_code
_entity_poly.pdbx_strand_id
1 'polypeptide(L)'
;DWEAWYRGVDQAIPVTARIQHFSHMLLALEAARFHQGIALTNDYMLSTRKDSGDFVRLPCHSVMTGDKFYFAWKTSRRRERGIQILRRWLVDEAIRGGLRAE
;
A
#
# COMPACT_ATOMS: atom_id res chain seq x y z
N ASP A 1 -5.12 -6.86 3.62
CA ASP A 1 -5.10 -7.54 4.92
C ASP A 1 -4.56 -8.96 4.81
N TRP A 2 -4.25 -9.57 5.93
CA TRP A 2 -3.68 -10.91 5.97
C TRP A 2 -4.62 -11.97 5.38
N GLU A 3 -5.92 -11.84 5.57
CA GLU A 3 -6.89 -12.79 5.01
C GLU A 3 -6.85 -12.75 3.48
N ALA A 4 -6.81 -11.57 2.91
CA ALA A 4 -6.72 -11.40 1.47
C ALA A 4 -5.40 -11.97 0.90
N TRP A 5 -4.29 -11.76 1.62
CA TRP A 5 -3.00 -12.28 1.19
C TRP A 5 -2.97 -13.81 1.22
N TYR A 6 -3.42 -14.41 2.33
CA TYR A 6 -3.48 -15.87 2.44
C TYR A 6 -4.40 -16.47 1.39
N ARG A 7 -5.51 -15.83 1.11
CA ARG A 7 -6.42 -16.26 0.04
C ARG A 7 -5.75 -16.20 -1.32
N GLY A 8 -4.98 -15.14 -1.56
CA GLY A 8 -4.28 -14.94 -2.83
C GLY A 8 -3.17 -15.96 -3.09
N VAL A 9 -2.56 -16.51 -2.04
CA VAL A 9 -1.56 -17.58 -2.16
C VAL A 9 -2.15 -18.97 -1.96
N ASP A 10 -3.48 -19.07 -1.88
CA ASP A 10 -4.23 -20.32 -1.70
C ASP A 10 -3.79 -21.11 -0.46
N GLN A 11 -3.69 -20.40 0.65
CA GLN A 11 -3.28 -20.96 1.93
C GLN A 11 -4.24 -20.50 3.02
N ALA A 12 -4.40 -21.32 4.06
CA ALA A 12 -5.16 -20.94 5.23
C ALA A 12 -4.25 -20.26 6.27
N ILE A 13 -4.81 -19.32 7.02
CA ILE A 13 -4.09 -18.69 8.13
C ILE A 13 -3.83 -19.77 9.19
N PRO A 14 -2.57 -19.96 9.63
CA PRO A 14 -2.28 -20.93 10.68
C PRO A 14 -3.06 -20.62 11.96
N VAL A 15 -3.60 -21.64 12.62
CA VAL A 15 -4.37 -21.46 13.86
C VAL A 15 -3.52 -20.89 14.99
N THR A 16 -2.19 -21.05 14.91
CA THR A 16 -1.24 -20.50 15.89
C THR A 16 -0.86 -19.06 15.62
N ALA A 17 -1.26 -18.49 14.48
CA ALA A 17 -0.91 -17.13 14.11
C ALA A 17 -1.59 -16.13 15.04
N ARG A 18 -0.82 -15.14 15.48
CA ARG A 18 -1.33 -14.00 16.25
C ARG A 18 -1.35 -12.80 15.33
N ILE A 19 -2.54 -12.29 15.05
CA ILE A 19 -2.72 -11.15 14.15
C ILE A 19 -3.16 -9.95 14.98
N GLN A 20 -2.39 -8.86 14.86
CA GLN A 20 -2.73 -7.59 15.45
C GLN A 20 -3.22 -6.65 14.34
N HIS A 21 -4.35 -6.01 14.59
CA HIS A 21 -4.96 -5.08 13.65
C HIS A 21 -4.64 -3.64 14.02
N PHE A 22 -4.40 -2.82 13.00
CA PHE A 22 -4.16 -1.39 13.16
C PHE A 22 -5.13 -0.62 12.25
N SER A 23 -5.46 0.59 12.64
CA SER A 23 -6.35 1.45 11.84
C SER A 23 -5.67 1.95 10.56
N HIS A 24 -4.34 1.99 10.54
CA HIS A 24 -3.56 2.47 9.39
C HIS A 24 -2.34 1.60 9.16
N MET A 25 -2.00 1.40 7.89
CA MET A 25 -0.83 0.62 7.48
C MET A 25 0.48 1.16 8.08
N LEU A 26 0.59 2.48 8.25
CA LEU A 26 1.78 3.10 8.82
C LEU A 26 2.05 2.63 10.25
N LEU A 27 1.01 2.37 11.03
CA LEU A 27 1.15 1.86 12.39
C LEU A 27 1.67 0.42 12.39
N ALA A 28 1.21 -0.40 11.45
CA ALA A 28 1.72 -1.76 11.30
C ALA A 28 3.19 -1.76 10.90
N LEU A 29 3.61 -0.87 10.00
CA LEU A 29 5.01 -0.72 9.61
C LEU A 29 5.88 -0.27 10.79
N GLU A 30 5.41 0.67 11.61
CA GLU A 30 6.14 1.10 12.80
C GLU A 30 6.30 -0.05 13.81
N ALA A 31 5.25 -0.86 14.01
CA ALA A 31 5.34 -2.03 14.88
C ALA A 31 6.42 -3.01 14.38
N ALA A 32 6.46 -3.26 13.07
CA ALA A 32 7.49 -4.12 12.48
C ALA A 32 8.89 -3.53 12.63
N ARG A 33 9.03 -2.21 12.47
CA ARG A 33 10.30 -1.51 12.64
C ARG A 33 10.86 -1.66 14.05
N PHE A 34 9.99 -1.74 15.05
CA PHE A 34 10.34 -1.96 16.45
C PHE A 34 10.34 -3.45 16.84
N HIS A 35 10.52 -4.34 15.89
CA HIS A 35 10.69 -5.79 16.11
C HIS A 35 9.49 -6.49 16.74
N GLN A 36 8.27 -5.98 16.52
CA GLN A 36 7.06 -6.58 17.06
C GLN A 36 6.45 -7.67 16.17
N GLY A 37 7.00 -7.87 14.98
CA GLY A 37 6.53 -8.92 14.09
C GLY A 37 6.71 -8.58 12.62
N ILE A 38 5.88 -9.20 11.80
CA ILE A 38 5.90 -9.07 10.35
C ILE A 38 4.71 -8.21 9.93
N ALA A 39 4.95 -7.19 9.13
CA ALA A 39 3.90 -6.35 8.58
C ALA A 39 3.61 -6.71 7.12
N LEU A 40 2.35 -6.59 6.74
CA LEU A 40 1.92 -6.69 5.36
C LEU A 40 1.75 -5.27 4.82
N THR A 41 2.39 -4.99 3.70
CA THR A 41 2.34 -3.67 3.06
C THR A 41 2.35 -3.83 1.55
N ASN A 42 2.29 -2.73 0.82
CA ASN A 42 2.47 -2.74 -0.63
C ASN A 42 3.82 -2.11 -1.00
N ASP A 43 4.28 -2.44 -2.19
CA ASP A 43 5.60 -1.98 -2.65
C ASP A 43 5.65 -0.45 -2.78
N TYR A 44 4.55 0.19 -3.17
CA TYR A 44 4.49 1.63 -3.32
C TYR A 44 4.70 2.35 -1.98
N MET A 45 4.00 1.92 -0.94
CA MET A 45 4.13 2.52 0.39
C MET A 45 5.55 2.39 0.93
N LEU A 46 6.19 1.25 0.70
CA LEU A 46 7.53 1.02 1.19
C LEU A 46 8.58 1.78 0.38
N SER A 47 8.44 1.83 -0.95
CA SER A 47 9.40 2.50 -1.83
C SER A 47 9.50 4.01 -1.61
N THR A 48 8.44 4.64 -1.09
CA THR A 48 8.41 6.09 -0.82
C THR A 48 8.97 6.46 0.55
N ARG A 49 9.27 5.48 1.41
CA ARG A 49 9.77 5.75 2.76
C ARG A 49 11.27 5.95 2.76
N LYS A 50 11.73 6.92 3.55
CA LYS A 50 13.17 7.18 3.73
C LYS A 50 13.84 6.09 4.58
N ASP A 51 13.08 5.41 5.41
CA ASP A 51 13.56 4.36 6.30
C ASP A 51 13.35 2.94 5.76
N SER A 52 13.16 2.81 4.43
CA SER A 52 12.91 1.51 3.80
C SER A 52 14.05 0.51 4.03
N GLY A 53 15.28 0.98 4.31
CA GLY A 53 16.41 0.13 4.66
C GLY A 53 16.29 -0.56 6.02
N ASP A 54 15.36 -0.11 6.88
CA ASP A 54 15.10 -0.74 8.17
C ASP A 54 14.24 -2.01 8.04
N PHE A 55 13.75 -2.29 6.85
CA PHE A 55 12.87 -3.44 6.58
C PHE A 55 13.55 -4.46 5.69
N VAL A 56 13.23 -5.71 5.92
CA VAL A 56 13.70 -6.82 5.09
C VAL A 56 12.47 -7.49 4.46
N ARG A 57 12.48 -7.63 3.14
CA ARG A 57 11.43 -8.36 2.44
C ARG A 57 11.61 -9.85 2.64
N LEU A 58 10.57 -10.50 3.14
CA LEU A 58 10.58 -11.96 3.26
C LEU A 58 10.41 -12.60 1.87
N PRO A 59 11.03 -13.76 1.63
CA PRO A 59 10.98 -14.44 0.33
C PRO A 59 9.65 -15.17 0.13
N CYS A 60 8.58 -14.40 -0.02
CA CYS A 60 7.24 -14.94 -0.24
C CYS A 60 6.55 -14.17 -1.37
N HIS A 61 5.40 -14.69 -1.83
CA HIS A 61 4.71 -14.15 -2.98
C HIS A 61 4.01 -12.82 -2.67
N SER A 62 4.00 -11.94 -3.65
CA SER A 62 3.14 -10.76 -3.63
C SER A 62 1.78 -11.11 -4.25
N VAL A 63 0.74 -10.46 -3.75
CA VAL A 63 -0.63 -10.69 -4.19
C VAL A 63 -1.21 -9.38 -4.73
N MET A 64 -1.85 -9.44 -5.88
CA MET A 64 -2.59 -8.31 -6.43
C MET A 64 -3.95 -8.24 -5.74
N THR A 65 -4.20 -7.15 -5.01
CA THR A 65 -5.44 -6.99 -4.25
C THR A 65 -6.56 -6.33 -5.05
N GLY A 66 -6.20 -5.61 -6.12
CA GLY A 66 -7.15 -4.79 -6.86
C GLY A 66 -7.44 -3.43 -6.20
N ASP A 67 -6.83 -3.14 -5.07
CA ASP A 67 -6.98 -1.85 -4.41
C ASP A 67 -6.36 -0.74 -5.26
N LYS A 68 -6.97 0.43 -5.19
CA LYS A 68 -6.58 1.57 -6.02
C LYS A 68 -6.46 2.83 -5.18
N PHE A 69 -5.63 3.74 -5.64
CA PHE A 69 -5.57 5.09 -5.11
C PHE A 69 -6.40 6.00 -6.02
N TYR A 70 -7.13 6.92 -5.41
CA TYR A 70 -8.02 7.83 -6.12
C TYR A 70 -7.66 9.27 -5.83
N PHE A 71 -7.67 10.10 -6.89
CA PHE A 71 -7.68 11.54 -6.75
C PHE A 71 -9.13 12.00 -6.98
N ALA A 72 -9.74 12.60 -5.97
CA ALA A 72 -11.13 13.02 -6.00
C ALA A 72 -11.25 14.55 -5.94
N TRP A 73 -12.17 15.12 -6.69
CA TRP A 73 -12.46 16.54 -6.67
C TRP A 73 -13.96 16.76 -6.84
N LYS A 74 -14.43 17.96 -6.49
CA LYS A 74 -15.85 18.32 -6.70
C LYS A 74 -16.17 18.38 -8.19
N THR A 75 -17.28 17.79 -8.59
CA THR A 75 -17.72 17.81 -9.98
C THR A 75 -17.85 19.23 -10.55
N SER A 76 -18.29 20.19 -9.70
CA SER A 76 -18.41 21.60 -10.10
C SER A 76 -17.07 22.25 -10.44
N ARG A 77 -15.95 21.68 -9.99
CA ARG A 77 -14.61 22.21 -10.21
C ARG A 77 -13.82 21.42 -11.25
N ARG A 78 -14.43 20.50 -11.96
CA ARG A 78 -13.74 19.57 -12.88
C ARG A 78 -13.00 20.27 -14.02
N ARG A 79 -13.43 21.48 -14.38
CA ARG A 79 -12.82 22.25 -15.47
C ARG A 79 -11.76 23.25 -15.01
N GLU A 80 -11.51 23.36 -13.73
CA GLU A 80 -10.49 24.26 -13.23
C GLU A 80 -9.10 23.79 -13.69
N ARG A 81 -8.33 24.72 -14.25
CA ARG A 81 -7.01 24.43 -14.80
C ARG A 81 -6.08 23.86 -13.73
N GLY A 82 -6.11 24.41 -12.53
CA GLY A 82 -5.27 23.93 -11.43
C GLY A 82 -5.56 22.47 -11.07
N ILE A 83 -6.83 22.06 -11.10
CA ILE A 83 -7.23 20.66 -10.86
C ILE A 83 -6.68 19.75 -11.95
N GLN A 84 -6.76 20.17 -13.21
CA GLN A 84 -6.27 19.35 -14.31
C GLN A 84 -4.73 19.21 -14.30
N ILE A 85 -4.03 20.28 -13.95
CA ILE A 85 -2.57 20.26 -13.81
C ILE A 85 -2.15 19.35 -12.67
N LEU A 86 -2.79 19.48 -11.52
CA LEU A 86 -2.51 18.65 -10.34
C LEU A 86 -2.79 17.18 -10.63
N ARG A 87 -3.92 16.88 -11.28
CA ARG A 87 -4.29 15.51 -11.66
C ARG A 87 -3.19 14.88 -12.53
N ARG A 88 -2.75 15.59 -13.55
CA ARG A 88 -1.70 15.11 -14.45
C ARG A 88 -0.39 14.83 -13.69
N TRP A 89 -0.01 15.75 -12.83
CA TRP A 89 1.21 15.60 -12.04
C TRP A 89 1.10 14.39 -11.09
N LEU A 90 -0.03 14.23 -10.40
CA LEU A 90 -0.26 13.11 -9.49
C LEU A 90 -0.24 11.76 -10.22
N VAL A 91 -0.85 11.67 -11.39
CA VAL A 91 -0.84 10.44 -12.19
C VAL A 91 0.59 10.11 -12.62
N ASP A 92 1.36 11.11 -13.09
CA ASP A 92 2.73 10.89 -13.52
C ASP A 92 3.61 10.45 -12.35
N GLU A 93 3.45 11.05 -11.17
CA GLU A 93 4.19 10.66 -9.98
C GLU A 93 3.81 9.25 -9.51
N ALA A 94 2.53 8.90 -9.57
CA ALA A 94 2.07 7.57 -9.21
C ALA A 94 2.67 6.49 -10.13
N ILE A 95 2.68 6.73 -11.43
CA ILE A 95 3.27 5.82 -12.41
C ILE A 95 4.78 5.69 -12.16
N ARG A 96 5.45 6.81 -11.91
CA ARG A 96 6.89 6.82 -11.61
C ARG A 96 7.20 6.03 -10.34
N GLY A 97 6.30 6.04 -9.37
CA GLY A 97 6.39 5.25 -8.14
C GLY A 97 5.99 3.79 -8.28
N GLY A 98 5.60 3.33 -9.47
CA GLY A 98 5.28 1.94 -9.74
C GLY A 98 3.80 1.59 -9.78
N LEU A 99 2.91 2.56 -9.61
CA LEU A 99 1.47 2.32 -9.77
C LEU A 99 1.09 2.27 -11.25
N ARG A 100 0.01 1.56 -11.54
CA ARG A 100 -0.54 1.50 -12.91
C ARG A 100 -1.66 2.53 -13.04
N ALA A 101 -1.66 3.26 -14.15
CA ALA A 101 -2.78 4.10 -14.53
C ALA A 101 -3.89 3.23 -15.15
N GLU A 102 -5.14 3.61 -14.88
CA GLU A 102 -6.29 3.02 -15.54
C GLU A 102 -7.05 4.07 -16.32
#